data_f66e38497f0ab209241bc8d69aa8a912
#
_entry.id   f66e38497f0ab209241bc8d69aa8a912
#
_cell.length_a   1.000
_cell.length_b   1.000
_cell.length_c   1.000
_cell.angle_alpha   90.00
_cell.angle_beta   90.00
_cell.angle_gamma   90.00
#
_symmetry.space_group_name_H-M   'P 1'
#
loop_
_entity.id
_entity.type
_entity.pdbx_description
1 polymer ?
#
loop_
_entity_poly.entity_id
_entity_poly.type
_entity_poly.pdbx_seq_one_letter_code
_entity_poly.pdbx_strand_id
1 'polypeptide(L)'
;MVGGIAELKSGTFATSKKLVQEMNFIKKLTSNPKNDFFAGVTVSLAMIPEVVAFAFVANIDPLVALSGAFIIGLITAIFGGRPGLISGAAGAVAVIFVNLIKEGHVRGLEFDIPVENMGYYYLLGAVILMGIIQIFAGVLKLGRFVRLIPHSVMMGFVNGLAIVIFMAQVKMFSHKVPNTDPDAVEKYMSVFMHGPELFLMIGLVLFTMAIIHFLPKLTTKIPAALTAILITTFGVILLDLDVTTVGSYIREGGGDGLSGEFPTPNKELWQLLPFNLDTFTFILPYAFLAASVGLIESLMTLNLVDELTDSRGRGNKECVAQGMGNIASGLLGGTGGCGMIGQTVININAKGRGRLSGIVMALTLLSFILFADTYIEQVPIAALIGVMFMMVIETFAWSSFRILKKIPRSDAFVLIAVSAITVFFDLAIAVFIGVIISALAFSWENAKRIRARKSTDENGVKTYEIFGPLFFGSTTGFTEKFDVANDPEEVVIDFKDSRIADMSGIEAINKLSERYKNAGKKLHLKHLSKDCIKLLATADDIVDVNVLEDPKYKVVADGFNYDD
;
A
#
# COMPACT_ATOMS: atom_id res chain seq x y z
N MET A 1 34.24 42.85 26.51
CA MET A 1 34.83 41.50 26.32
C MET A 1 33.92 40.34 26.81
N VAL A 2 32.62 40.53 26.95
CA VAL A 2 31.70 39.47 27.43
C VAL A 2 30.78 38.93 26.32
N GLY A 3 30.72 39.59 25.16
CA GLY A 3 29.87 39.14 24.03
C GLY A 3 30.47 38.04 23.12
N GLY A 4 31.81 37.91 23.08
CA GLY A 4 32.47 36.97 22.17
C GLY A 4 32.53 35.49 22.65
N ILE A 5 32.29 35.24 23.95
CA ILE A 5 32.38 33.91 24.54
C ILE A 5 31.04 33.14 24.42
N ALA A 6 29.92 33.83 24.27
CA ALA A 6 28.59 33.24 24.10
C ALA A 6 28.37 32.70 22.67
N GLU A 7 28.89 33.39 21.65
CA GLU A 7 28.79 32.93 20.25
C GLU A 7 29.68 31.73 19.94
N LEU A 8 30.87 31.64 20.54
CA LEU A 8 31.77 30.48 20.41
C LEU A 8 31.20 29.20 21.06
N LYS A 9 30.43 29.32 22.15
CA LYS A 9 29.79 28.19 22.81
C LYS A 9 28.55 27.69 22.04
N SER A 10 27.81 28.56 21.36
CA SER A 10 26.64 28.15 20.58
C SER A 10 27.02 27.40 19.28
N GLY A 11 28.09 27.83 18.61
CA GLY A 11 28.63 27.19 17.42
C GLY A 11 29.21 25.78 17.68
N THR A 12 29.92 25.60 18.80
CA THR A 12 30.48 24.31 19.21
C THR A 12 29.40 23.30 19.66
N PHE A 13 28.31 23.74 20.28
CA PHE A 13 27.21 22.89 20.68
C PHE A 13 26.36 22.44 19.49
N ALA A 14 26.15 23.27 18.48
CA ALA A 14 25.43 22.94 17.26
C ALA A 14 26.23 21.95 16.39
N THR A 15 27.55 22.13 16.27
CA THR A 15 28.48 21.21 15.59
C THR A 15 28.56 19.86 16.31
N SER A 16 28.60 19.85 17.65
CA SER A 16 28.60 18.63 18.45
C SER A 16 27.30 17.82 18.31
N LYS A 17 26.13 18.48 18.32
CA LYS A 17 24.84 17.80 18.08
C LYS A 17 24.75 17.24 16.66
N LYS A 18 25.25 17.94 15.65
CA LYS A 18 25.27 17.49 14.27
C LYS A 18 26.21 16.28 14.09
N LEU A 19 27.40 16.33 14.67
CA LEU A 19 28.35 15.21 14.71
C LEU A 19 27.80 13.97 15.45
N VAL A 20 27.11 14.17 16.57
CA VAL A 20 26.46 13.07 17.31
C VAL A 20 25.27 12.47 16.51
N GLN A 21 24.52 13.31 15.78
CA GLN A 21 23.48 12.83 14.87
C GLN A 21 24.07 12.08 13.67
N GLU A 22 25.13 12.55 13.08
CA GLU A 22 25.84 11.86 11.98
C GLU A 22 26.48 10.55 12.46
N MET A 23 27.12 10.53 13.62
CA MET A 23 27.65 9.29 14.23
C MET A 23 26.54 8.29 14.56
N ASN A 24 25.37 8.74 15.03
CA ASN A 24 24.23 7.85 15.28
C ASN A 24 23.61 7.35 13.97
N PHE A 25 23.63 8.15 12.91
CA PHE A 25 23.19 7.72 11.57
C PHE A 25 24.13 6.66 11.01
N ILE A 26 25.46 6.87 11.06
CA ILE A 26 26.45 5.88 10.63
C ILE A 26 26.40 4.60 11.45
N LYS A 27 26.24 4.69 12.79
CA LYS A 27 26.06 3.51 13.64
C LYS A 27 24.78 2.71 13.30
N LYS A 28 23.69 3.39 12.93
CA LYS A 28 22.46 2.72 12.46
C LYS A 28 22.60 2.12 11.06
N LEU A 29 23.43 2.71 10.20
CA LEU A 29 23.78 2.15 8.88
C LEU A 29 24.63 0.88 9.00
N THR A 30 25.50 0.81 10.00
CA THR A 30 26.56 -0.23 10.11
C THR A 30 26.31 -1.24 11.22
N SER A 31 25.10 -1.36 11.76
CA SER A 31 24.83 -2.27 12.86
C SER A 31 25.07 -3.75 12.52
N ASN A 32 24.94 -4.15 11.24
CA ASN A 32 25.23 -5.51 10.77
C ASN A 32 25.63 -5.53 9.28
N PRO A 33 26.76 -4.88 8.90
CA PRO A 33 27.08 -4.56 7.51
C PRO A 33 27.22 -5.79 6.63
N LYS A 34 27.74 -6.89 7.17
CA LYS A 34 27.90 -8.13 6.42
C LYS A 34 26.57 -8.74 6.01
N ASN A 35 25.62 -8.86 6.94
CA ASN A 35 24.32 -9.43 6.64
C ASN A 35 23.49 -8.50 5.74
N ASP A 36 23.54 -7.18 5.99
CA ASP A 36 22.85 -6.19 5.16
C ASP A 36 23.39 -6.21 3.71
N PHE A 37 24.69 -6.37 3.53
CA PHE A 37 25.29 -6.48 2.19
C PHE A 37 24.77 -7.71 1.44
N PHE A 38 24.89 -8.91 2.04
CA PHE A 38 24.42 -10.13 1.38
C PHE A 38 22.89 -10.15 1.17
N ALA A 39 22.14 -9.62 2.13
CA ALA A 39 20.71 -9.48 1.98
C ALA A 39 20.33 -8.54 0.82
N GLY A 40 20.99 -7.39 0.71
CA GLY A 40 20.78 -6.44 -0.39
C GLY A 40 21.06 -7.05 -1.76
N VAL A 41 22.17 -7.74 -1.92
CA VAL A 41 22.49 -8.47 -3.16
C VAL A 41 21.43 -9.53 -3.47
N THR A 42 21.05 -10.34 -2.48
CA THR A 42 20.02 -11.38 -2.65
C THR A 42 18.69 -10.80 -3.12
N VAL A 43 18.26 -9.69 -2.50
CA VAL A 43 17.02 -9.00 -2.87
C VAL A 43 17.09 -8.44 -4.29
N SER A 44 18.20 -7.80 -4.66
CA SER A 44 18.38 -7.27 -6.00
C SER A 44 18.23 -8.36 -7.06
N LEU A 45 18.89 -9.50 -6.85
CA LEU A 45 18.83 -10.65 -7.77
C LEU A 45 17.43 -11.26 -7.88
N ALA A 46 16.64 -11.21 -6.81
CA ALA A 46 15.25 -11.65 -6.83
C ALA A 46 14.31 -10.62 -7.50
N MET A 47 14.63 -9.32 -7.38
CA MET A 47 13.81 -8.22 -7.88
C MET A 47 13.91 -8.04 -9.41
N ILE A 48 15.06 -8.27 -10.01
CA ILE A 48 15.29 -8.02 -11.46
C ILE A 48 14.23 -8.71 -12.33
N PRO A 49 14.02 -10.02 -12.22
CA PRO A 49 13.04 -10.72 -13.06
C PRO A 49 11.63 -10.20 -12.89
N GLU A 50 11.29 -9.86 -11.67
CA GLU A 50 9.97 -9.36 -11.31
C GLU A 50 9.71 -7.98 -11.91
N VAL A 51 10.68 -7.08 -11.78
CA VAL A 51 10.57 -5.72 -12.34
C VAL A 51 10.50 -5.76 -13.87
N VAL A 52 11.30 -6.62 -14.52
CA VAL A 52 11.23 -6.83 -15.98
C VAL A 52 9.84 -7.35 -16.38
N ALA A 53 9.30 -8.33 -15.64
CA ALA A 53 7.97 -8.86 -15.92
C ALA A 53 6.86 -7.80 -15.72
N PHE A 54 6.97 -6.93 -14.71
CA PHE A 54 6.03 -5.82 -14.52
C PHE A 54 6.13 -4.76 -15.63
N ALA A 55 7.33 -4.52 -16.16
CA ALA A 55 7.51 -3.65 -17.32
C ALA A 55 6.72 -4.17 -18.53
N PHE A 56 6.79 -5.46 -18.81
CA PHE A 56 6.01 -6.06 -19.89
C PHE A 56 4.49 -6.00 -19.66
N VAL A 57 4.03 -6.19 -18.40
CA VAL A 57 2.62 -6.00 -18.05
C VAL A 57 2.16 -4.59 -18.35
N ALA A 58 2.97 -3.58 -18.02
CA ALA A 58 2.68 -2.18 -18.27
C ALA A 58 2.94 -1.74 -19.73
N ASN A 59 3.49 -2.63 -20.56
CA ASN A 59 3.92 -2.34 -21.94
C ASN A 59 4.91 -1.17 -22.02
N ILE A 60 5.89 -1.16 -21.09
CA ILE A 60 7.01 -0.21 -21.05
C ILE A 60 8.32 -0.94 -21.19
N ASP A 61 9.36 -0.19 -21.55
CA ASP A 61 10.72 -0.70 -21.59
C ASP A 61 11.15 -1.21 -20.20
N PRO A 62 11.71 -2.44 -20.08
CA PRO A 62 12.24 -2.98 -18.83
C PRO A 62 13.26 -2.07 -18.13
N LEU A 63 14.07 -1.31 -18.89
CA LEU A 63 15.02 -0.36 -18.31
C LEU A 63 14.36 0.80 -17.58
N VAL A 64 13.20 1.26 -18.07
CA VAL A 64 12.38 2.27 -17.38
C VAL A 64 11.93 1.77 -16.01
N ALA A 65 11.50 0.51 -15.92
CA ALA A 65 11.09 -0.09 -14.67
C ALA A 65 12.27 -0.38 -13.73
N LEU A 66 13.39 -0.90 -14.24
CA LEU A 66 14.61 -1.14 -13.47
C LEU A 66 15.19 0.17 -12.92
N SER A 67 15.21 1.23 -13.74
CA SER A 67 15.63 2.58 -13.34
C SER A 67 14.73 3.12 -12.22
N GLY A 68 13.42 2.97 -12.34
CA GLY A 68 12.47 3.32 -11.28
C GLY A 68 12.74 2.55 -9.99
N ALA A 69 12.96 1.23 -10.08
CA ALA A 69 13.28 0.38 -8.93
C ALA A 69 14.58 0.80 -8.23
N PHE A 70 15.62 1.13 -9.00
CA PHE A 70 16.88 1.66 -8.48
C PHE A 70 16.67 2.97 -7.72
N ILE A 71 16.04 3.96 -8.38
CA ILE A 71 15.89 5.32 -7.85
C ILE A 71 15.02 5.31 -6.58
N ILE A 72 13.84 4.68 -6.66
CA ILE A 72 12.91 4.58 -5.54
C ILE A 72 13.55 3.80 -4.39
N GLY A 73 14.18 2.65 -4.70
CA GLY A 73 14.87 1.82 -3.72
C GLY A 73 15.97 2.56 -2.99
N LEU A 74 16.79 3.35 -3.69
CA LEU A 74 17.88 4.13 -3.10
C LEU A 74 17.34 5.24 -2.19
N ILE A 75 16.38 6.03 -2.67
CA ILE A 75 15.83 7.16 -1.92
C ILE A 75 15.10 6.68 -0.66
N THR A 76 14.27 5.65 -0.79
CA THR A 76 13.53 5.12 0.36
C THR A 76 14.43 4.41 1.36
N ALA A 77 15.49 3.72 0.93
CA ALA A 77 16.48 3.14 1.83
C ALA A 77 17.18 4.23 2.68
N ILE A 78 17.48 5.39 2.10
CA ILE A 78 18.15 6.50 2.79
C ILE A 78 17.16 7.28 3.67
N PHE A 79 16.03 7.69 3.13
CA PHE A 79 15.10 8.63 3.77
C PHE A 79 13.87 7.98 4.39
N GLY A 80 13.55 6.72 4.09
CA GLY A 80 12.38 6.00 4.53
C GLY A 80 12.18 5.96 6.04
N GLY A 81 10.95 5.70 6.44
CA GLY A 81 10.53 5.62 7.84
C GLY A 81 10.92 4.31 8.52
N ARG A 82 11.26 3.27 7.72
CA ARG A 82 11.52 1.91 8.22
C ARG A 82 12.79 1.30 7.63
N PRO A 83 13.89 1.15 8.42
CA PRO A 83 15.05 0.37 7.99
C PRO A 83 14.68 -1.10 7.72
N GLY A 84 15.26 -1.68 6.68
CA GLY A 84 14.99 -3.06 6.28
C GLY A 84 13.76 -3.23 5.37
N LEU A 85 12.91 -2.21 5.21
CA LEU A 85 11.89 -2.17 4.17
C LEU A 85 12.55 -1.95 2.80
N ILE A 86 12.10 -2.71 1.81
CA ILE A 86 12.56 -2.63 0.43
C ILE A 86 11.45 -2.04 -0.43
N SER A 87 11.82 -1.03 -1.24
CA SER A 87 10.93 -0.41 -2.22
C SER A 87 11.50 -0.54 -3.62
N GLY A 88 10.64 -0.51 -4.61
CA GLY A 88 11.01 -0.57 -6.03
C GLY A 88 9.81 -0.44 -6.94
N ALA A 89 9.97 -0.68 -8.23
CA ALA A 89 8.88 -0.74 -9.19
C ALA A 89 7.94 -1.90 -8.81
N ALA A 90 6.69 -1.59 -8.54
CA ALA A 90 5.72 -2.55 -8.00
C ALA A 90 4.63 -2.89 -9.02
N GLY A 91 4.24 -4.16 -9.08
CA GLY A 91 3.22 -4.65 -10.01
C GLY A 91 1.87 -3.99 -9.84
N ALA A 92 1.47 -3.71 -8.61
CA ALA A 92 0.21 -3.00 -8.31
C ALA A 92 0.16 -1.60 -8.94
N VAL A 93 1.29 -0.87 -8.93
CA VAL A 93 1.41 0.46 -9.55
C VAL A 93 1.52 0.33 -11.06
N ALA A 94 2.27 -0.66 -11.57
CA ALA A 94 2.43 -0.91 -12.99
C ALA A 94 1.09 -1.17 -13.70
N VAL A 95 0.23 -1.99 -13.10
CA VAL A 95 -1.10 -2.32 -13.65
C VAL A 95 -1.97 -1.08 -13.80
N ILE A 96 -1.93 -0.13 -12.86
CA ILE A 96 -2.71 1.12 -12.93
C ILE A 96 -2.31 1.95 -14.17
N PHE A 97 -1.04 1.95 -14.52
CA PHE A 97 -0.53 2.76 -15.63
C PHE A 97 -0.74 2.14 -17.01
N VAL A 98 -1.15 0.88 -17.14
CA VAL A 98 -1.42 0.23 -18.43
C VAL A 98 -2.37 1.06 -19.30
N ASN A 99 -3.53 1.42 -18.74
CA ASN A 99 -4.54 2.20 -19.49
C ASN A 99 -4.07 3.63 -19.75
N LEU A 100 -3.39 4.27 -18.79
CA LEU A 100 -2.81 5.60 -18.99
C LEU A 100 -1.86 5.63 -20.19
N ILE A 101 -0.96 4.63 -20.27
CA ILE A 101 0.02 4.55 -21.35
C ILE A 101 -0.68 4.35 -22.70
N LYS A 102 -1.66 3.41 -22.75
CA LYS A 102 -2.42 3.11 -23.95
C LYS A 102 -3.22 4.32 -24.44
N GLU A 103 -4.02 4.94 -23.58
CA GLU A 103 -4.82 6.12 -23.92
C GLU A 103 -3.94 7.32 -24.23
N GLY A 104 -2.83 7.50 -23.50
CA GLY A 104 -1.86 8.55 -23.73
C GLY A 104 -1.16 8.42 -25.09
N HIS A 105 -0.92 7.19 -25.55
CA HIS A 105 -0.38 6.94 -26.88
C HIS A 105 -1.36 7.37 -27.97
N VAL A 106 -2.64 7.01 -27.84
CA VAL A 106 -3.70 7.44 -28.76
C VAL A 106 -3.79 8.97 -28.81
N ARG A 107 -3.84 9.64 -27.67
CA ARG A 107 -3.86 11.10 -27.59
C ARG A 107 -2.64 11.77 -28.25
N GLY A 108 -1.46 11.15 -28.12
CA GLY A 108 -0.24 11.67 -28.77
C GLY A 108 -0.29 11.64 -30.28
N LEU A 109 -1.02 10.70 -30.87
CA LEU A 109 -1.24 10.63 -32.32
C LEU A 109 -2.23 11.67 -32.83
N GLU A 110 -3.12 12.21 -31.98
CA GLU A 110 -4.10 13.25 -32.29
C GLU A 110 -3.50 14.67 -32.24
N PHE A 111 -2.25 14.85 -31.84
CA PHE A 111 -1.61 16.17 -31.84
C PHE A 111 -1.31 16.66 -33.28
N ASP A 112 -1.24 17.96 -33.46
CA ASP A 112 -0.86 18.58 -34.74
C ASP A 112 0.45 18.05 -35.31
N ILE A 113 1.39 17.74 -34.43
CA ILE A 113 2.60 16.99 -34.70
C ILE A 113 2.52 15.69 -33.88
N PRO A 114 2.26 14.54 -34.53
CA PRO A 114 2.14 13.26 -33.80
C PRO A 114 3.40 12.92 -33.01
N VAL A 115 3.23 12.60 -31.74
CA VAL A 115 4.31 12.17 -30.84
C VAL A 115 4.16 10.68 -30.58
N GLU A 116 5.03 9.91 -31.20
CA GLU A 116 5.16 8.48 -30.86
C GLU A 116 5.60 8.36 -29.40
N ASN A 117 5.10 7.37 -28.66
CA ASN A 117 5.39 7.15 -27.24
C ASN A 117 4.88 8.23 -26.25
N MET A 118 3.89 9.05 -26.63
CA MET A 118 3.33 10.05 -25.73
C MET A 118 2.80 9.44 -24.42
N GLY A 119 2.32 8.20 -24.44
CA GLY A 119 1.92 7.45 -23.24
C GLY A 119 3.02 7.34 -22.19
N TYR A 120 4.28 7.23 -22.61
CA TYR A 120 5.43 7.24 -21.69
C TYR A 120 5.61 8.60 -20.99
N TYR A 121 5.44 9.72 -21.71
CA TYR A 121 5.55 11.04 -21.09
C TYR A 121 4.39 11.32 -20.13
N TYR A 122 3.18 10.86 -20.45
CA TYR A 122 2.05 10.89 -19.51
C TYR A 122 2.32 10.03 -18.27
N LEU A 123 2.94 8.85 -18.43
CA LEU A 123 3.39 8.02 -17.30
C LEU A 123 4.34 8.80 -16.38
N LEU A 124 5.39 9.42 -16.93
CA LEU A 124 6.36 10.18 -16.13
C LEU A 124 5.68 11.33 -15.37
N GLY A 125 4.78 12.06 -16.05
CA GLY A 125 3.99 13.11 -15.42
C GLY A 125 3.10 12.59 -14.30
N ALA A 126 2.44 11.46 -14.51
CA ALA A 126 1.61 10.81 -13.49
C ALA A 126 2.43 10.30 -12.29
N VAL A 127 3.63 9.77 -12.51
CA VAL A 127 4.56 9.33 -11.45
C VAL A 127 5.05 10.49 -10.60
N ILE A 128 5.36 11.63 -11.22
CA ILE A 128 5.72 12.85 -10.49
C ILE A 128 4.54 13.32 -9.63
N LEU A 129 3.33 13.38 -10.21
CA LEU A 129 2.12 13.79 -9.50
C LEU A 129 1.75 12.81 -8.38
N MET A 130 1.90 11.50 -8.62
CA MET A 130 1.79 10.46 -7.60
C MET A 130 2.70 10.76 -6.41
N GLY A 131 3.97 11.08 -6.67
CA GLY A 131 4.95 11.39 -5.62
C GLY A 131 4.58 12.65 -4.84
N ILE A 132 4.06 13.70 -5.50
CA ILE A 132 3.58 14.91 -4.85
C ILE A 132 2.41 14.58 -3.91
N ILE A 133 1.43 13.80 -4.36
CA ILE A 133 0.28 13.36 -3.54
C ILE A 133 0.77 12.58 -2.31
N GLN A 134 1.75 11.69 -2.48
CA GLN A 134 2.32 10.89 -1.38
C GLN A 134 3.06 11.76 -0.35
N ILE A 135 3.83 12.77 -0.77
CA ILE A 135 4.45 13.75 0.14
C ILE A 135 3.36 14.48 0.92
N PHE A 136 2.32 14.96 0.23
CA PHE A 136 1.21 15.66 0.86
C PHE A 136 0.53 14.78 1.93
N ALA A 137 0.26 13.51 1.59
CA ALA A 137 -0.29 12.54 2.54
C ALA A 137 0.62 12.35 3.77
N GLY A 138 1.93 12.29 3.58
CA GLY A 138 2.90 12.19 4.69
C GLY A 138 2.92 13.43 5.59
N VAL A 139 2.92 14.63 4.99
CA VAL A 139 2.91 15.92 5.70
C VAL A 139 1.60 16.11 6.48
N LEU A 140 0.47 15.77 5.88
CA LEU A 140 -0.86 15.79 6.52
C LEU A 140 -1.04 14.65 7.55
N LYS A 141 -0.01 13.83 7.77
CA LYS A 141 -0.01 12.70 8.72
C LYS A 141 -1.08 11.63 8.39
N LEU A 142 -1.43 11.48 7.11
CA LEU A 142 -2.42 10.51 6.65
C LEU A 142 -1.93 9.06 6.73
N GLY A 143 -0.64 8.82 6.92
CA GLY A 143 -0.09 7.49 7.18
C GLY A 143 -0.71 6.77 8.40
N ARG A 144 -1.42 7.50 9.26
CA ARG A 144 -2.19 6.92 10.37
C ARG A 144 -3.45 6.18 9.90
N PHE A 145 -4.04 6.59 8.77
CA PHE A 145 -5.30 6.03 8.27
C PHE A 145 -5.16 4.59 7.77
N VAL A 146 -3.95 4.13 7.48
CA VAL A 146 -3.71 2.71 7.16
C VAL A 146 -4.18 1.77 8.29
N ARG A 147 -4.12 2.23 9.54
CA ARG A 147 -4.63 1.47 10.70
C ARG A 147 -6.16 1.27 10.66
N LEU A 148 -6.87 2.02 9.81
CA LEU A 148 -8.31 1.88 9.62
C LEU A 148 -8.66 0.86 8.54
N ILE A 149 -7.67 0.34 7.80
CA ILE A 149 -7.90 -0.68 6.79
C ILE A 149 -8.06 -2.03 7.50
N PRO A 150 -9.25 -2.64 7.47
CA PRO A 150 -9.48 -3.92 8.10
C PRO A 150 -8.71 -5.05 7.41
N HIS A 151 -8.37 -6.08 8.16
CA HIS A 151 -7.63 -7.23 7.65
C HIS A 151 -8.37 -7.96 6.50
N SER A 152 -9.70 -8.00 6.53
CA SER A 152 -10.55 -8.56 5.46
C SER A 152 -10.38 -7.83 4.13
N VAL A 153 -10.28 -6.48 4.16
CA VAL A 153 -10.00 -5.65 2.96
C VAL A 153 -8.60 -5.94 2.43
N MET A 154 -7.60 -6.01 3.32
CA MET A 154 -6.22 -6.30 2.94
C MET A 154 -6.08 -7.67 2.27
N MET A 155 -6.68 -8.71 2.85
CA MET A 155 -6.68 -10.06 2.25
C MET A 155 -7.41 -10.08 0.89
N GLY A 156 -8.55 -9.37 0.79
CA GLY A 156 -9.29 -9.25 -0.46
C GLY A 156 -8.48 -8.58 -1.57
N PHE A 157 -7.78 -7.49 -1.23
CA PHE A 157 -6.89 -6.76 -2.13
C PHE A 157 -5.73 -7.64 -2.63
N VAL A 158 -5.03 -8.31 -1.72
CA VAL A 158 -3.88 -9.18 -2.06
C VAL A 158 -4.30 -10.34 -2.95
N ASN A 159 -5.46 -10.95 -2.69
CA ASN A 159 -6.01 -12.02 -3.54
C ASN A 159 -6.39 -11.49 -4.94
N GLY A 160 -7.06 -10.34 -5.01
CA GLY A 160 -7.40 -9.69 -6.27
C GLY A 160 -6.16 -9.34 -7.09
N LEU A 161 -5.14 -8.75 -6.44
CA LEU A 161 -3.86 -8.42 -7.07
C LEU A 161 -3.17 -9.66 -7.65
N ALA A 162 -3.11 -10.75 -6.88
CA ALA A 162 -2.51 -12.01 -7.35
C ALA A 162 -3.24 -12.54 -8.60
N ILE A 163 -4.59 -12.47 -8.64
CA ILE A 163 -5.38 -12.87 -9.82
C ILE A 163 -5.08 -11.96 -11.02
N VAL A 164 -5.01 -10.64 -10.82
CA VAL A 164 -4.71 -9.68 -11.90
C VAL A 164 -3.32 -9.93 -12.47
N ILE A 165 -2.31 -10.14 -11.62
CA ILE A 165 -0.94 -10.49 -12.07
C ILE A 165 -0.96 -11.82 -12.84
N PHE A 166 -1.67 -12.84 -12.36
CA PHE A 166 -1.82 -14.11 -13.07
C PHE A 166 -2.41 -13.91 -14.47
N MET A 167 -3.51 -13.17 -14.59
CA MET A 167 -4.15 -12.89 -15.87
C MET A 167 -3.22 -12.11 -16.82
N ALA A 168 -2.43 -11.18 -16.30
CA ALA A 168 -1.43 -10.46 -17.08
C ALA A 168 -0.36 -11.42 -17.64
N GLN A 169 0.11 -12.39 -16.84
CA GLN A 169 1.08 -13.38 -17.31
C GLN A 169 0.49 -14.33 -18.36
N VAL A 170 -0.79 -14.68 -18.26
CA VAL A 170 -1.46 -15.49 -19.30
C VAL A 170 -1.48 -14.79 -20.66
N LYS A 171 -1.60 -13.47 -20.68
CA LYS A 171 -1.50 -12.68 -21.93
C LYS A 171 -0.11 -12.72 -22.57
N MET A 172 0.94 -13.01 -21.81
CA MET A 172 2.31 -13.14 -22.32
C MET A 172 2.53 -14.42 -23.17
N PHE A 173 1.56 -15.36 -23.19
CA PHE A 173 1.58 -16.51 -24.10
C PHE A 173 1.14 -16.08 -25.52
N SER A 174 1.71 -15.00 -26.02
CA SER A 174 1.38 -14.43 -27.33
C SER A 174 2.62 -13.82 -27.98
N HIS A 175 2.62 -13.79 -29.32
CA HIS A 175 3.57 -13.04 -30.13
C HIS A 175 3.02 -11.68 -30.50
N LYS A 176 3.89 -10.72 -30.65
CA LYS A 176 3.57 -9.43 -31.25
C LYS A 176 3.79 -9.53 -32.77
N VAL A 177 2.72 -9.48 -33.53
CA VAL A 177 2.77 -9.46 -35.00
C VAL A 177 2.33 -8.08 -35.52
N PRO A 178 2.89 -7.60 -36.63
CA PRO A 178 2.46 -6.33 -37.23
C PRO A 178 0.96 -6.36 -37.52
N ASN A 179 0.26 -5.29 -37.15
CA ASN A 179 -1.16 -5.18 -37.45
C ASN A 179 -1.37 -4.93 -38.93
N THR A 180 -2.17 -5.75 -39.57
CA THR A 180 -2.48 -5.64 -41.00
C THR A 180 -3.60 -4.65 -41.32
N ASP A 181 -4.26 -4.14 -40.27
CA ASP A 181 -5.31 -3.11 -40.45
C ASP A 181 -4.66 -1.71 -40.56
N PRO A 182 -4.78 -1.03 -41.71
CA PRO A 182 -4.17 0.28 -41.92
C PRO A 182 -4.72 1.38 -41.03
N ASP A 183 -5.94 1.21 -40.51
CA ASP A 183 -6.62 2.17 -39.63
C ASP A 183 -6.45 1.86 -38.16
N ALA A 184 -5.69 0.80 -37.81
CA ALA A 184 -5.46 0.43 -36.43
C ALA A 184 -4.46 1.36 -35.75
N VAL A 185 -4.81 1.86 -34.59
CA VAL A 185 -3.95 2.69 -33.74
C VAL A 185 -2.73 1.93 -33.22
N GLU A 186 -2.88 0.62 -32.98
CA GLU A 186 -1.80 -0.25 -32.52
C GLU A 186 -1.06 -0.87 -33.72
N LYS A 187 0.21 -0.53 -33.89
CA LYS A 187 1.09 -1.08 -34.97
C LYS A 187 1.29 -2.60 -34.84
N TYR A 188 1.14 -3.17 -33.65
CA TYR A 188 1.34 -4.58 -33.36
C TYR A 188 0.11 -5.14 -32.64
N MET A 189 -0.30 -6.35 -33.03
CA MET A 189 -1.35 -7.10 -32.36
C MET A 189 -0.78 -8.33 -31.67
N SER A 190 -1.36 -8.72 -30.53
CA SER A 190 -0.95 -9.92 -29.80
C SER A 190 -1.76 -11.12 -30.30
N VAL A 191 -1.08 -12.11 -30.85
CA VAL A 191 -1.68 -13.37 -31.32
C VAL A 191 -1.24 -14.48 -30.37
N PHE A 192 -2.22 -15.21 -29.81
CA PHE A 192 -1.95 -16.27 -28.84
C PHE A 192 -1.17 -17.43 -29.50
N MET A 193 -0.15 -17.94 -28.78
CA MET A 193 0.68 -19.05 -29.24
C MET A 193 -0.14 -20.33 -29.44
N HIS A 194 0.17 -21.12 -30.47
CA HIS A 194 -0.53 -22.36 -30.78
C HIS A 194 0.45 -23.49 -31.09
N GLY A 195 -0.03 -24.73 -30.94
CA GLY A 195 0.74 -25.94 -31.36
C GLY A 195 1.98 -26.22 -30.51
N PRO A 196 3.06 -26.74 -31.12
CA PRO A 196 4.27 -27.19 -30.41
C PRO A 196 4.96 -26.08 -29.59
N GLU A 197 4.90 -24.86 -30.08
CA GLU A 197 5.48 -23.70 -29.44
C GLU A 197 4.83 -23.38 -28.08
N LEU A 198 3.50 -23.43 -28.01
CA LEU A 198 2.77 -23.28 -26.74
C LEU A 198 3.15 -24.37 -25.74
N PHE A 199 3.32 -25.62 -26.20
CA PHE A 199 3.74 -26.72 -25.32
C PHE A 199 5.18 -26.52 -24.83
N LEU A 200 6.09 -26.04 -25.68
CA LEU A 200 7.47 -25.72 -25.28
C LEU A 200 7.47 -24.59 -24.24
N MET A 201 6.71 -23.52 -24.48
CA MET A 201 6.56 -22.40 -23.57
C MET A 201 6.05 -22.87 -22.19
N ILE A 202 4.95 -23.64 -22.15
CA ILE A 202 4.41 -24.21 -20.91
C ILE A 202 5.44 -25.13 -20.24
N GLY A 203 6.15 -25.97 -21.01
CA GLY A 203 7.20 -26.85 -20.47
C GLY A 203 8.31 -26.09 -19.76
N LEU A 204 8.80 -25.00 -20.36
CA LEU A 204 9.83 -24.13 -19.77
C LEU A 204 9.31 -23.37 -18.54
N VAL A 205 8.06 -22.89 -18.58
CA VAL A 205 7.41 -22.26 -17.41
C VAL A 205 7.35 -23.25 -16.25
N LEU A 206 6.83 -24.46 -16.47
CA LEU A 206 6.73 -25.50 -15.44
C LEU A 206 8.09 -25.94 -14.93
N PHE A 207 9.10 -26.04 -15.82
CA PHE A 207 10.49 -26.35 -15.46
C PHE A 207 11.06 -25.28 -14.53
N THR A 208 10.88 -23.99 -14.86
CA THR A 208 11.30 -22.88 -14.03
C THR A 208 10.61 -22.90 -12.67
N MET A 209 9.29 -23.10 -12.65
CA MET A 209 8.52 -23.22 -11.40
C MET A 209 9.00 -24.40 -10.55
N ALA A 210 9.31 -25.55 -11.18
CA ALA A 210 9.84 -26.71 -10.46
C ALA A 210 11.17 -26.39 -9.79
N ILE A 211 12.10 -25.72 -10.48
CA ILE A 211 13.38 -25.32 -9.90
C ILE A 211 13.13 -24.41 -8.69
N ILE A 212 12.28 -23.38 -8.82
CA ILE A 212 11.98 -22.45 -7.73
C ILE A 212 11.36 -23.17 -6.53
N HIS A 213 10.50 -24.16 -6.77
CA HIS A 213 9.84 -24.92 -5.70
C HIS A 213 10.79 -25.90 -4.98
N PHE A 214 11.65 -26.61 -5.74
CA PHE A 214 12.48 -27.67 -5.18
C PHE A 214 13.83 -27.19 -4.67
N LEU A 215 14.43 -26.15 -5.28
CA LEU A 215 15.76 -25.65 -4.91
C LEU A 215 15.87 -25.22 -3.44
N PRO A 216 14.90 -24.51 -2.83
CA PRO A 216 14.96 -24.14 -1.41
C PRO A 216 14.99 -25.35 -0.45
N LYS A 217 14.49 -26.51 -0.90
CA LYS A 217 14.55 -27.76 -0.11
C LYS A 217 15.94 -28.38 -0.11
N LEU A 218 16.77 -28.07 -1.13
CA LEU A 218 18.16 -28.53 -1.25
C LEU A 218 19.13 -27.53 -0.64
N THR A 219 18.93 -26.23 -0.91
CA THR A 219 19.79 -25.16 -0.39
C THR A 219 19.04 -23.84 -0.28
N THR A 220 19.23 -23.17 0.84
CA THR A 220 18.69 -21.82 1.10
C THR A 220 19.73 -20.72 0.87
N LYS A 221 20.96 -21.10 0.41
CA LYS A 221 22.06 -20.14 0.25
C LYS A 221 22.02 -19.38 -1.08
N ILE A 222 21.28 -19.89 -2.06
CA ILE A 222 21.22 -19.35 -3.42
C ILE A 222 19.78 -18.90 -3.71
N PRO A 223 19.57 -17.69 -4.27
CA PRO A 223 18.23 -17.24 -4.65
C PRO A 223 17.60 -18.15 -5.70
N ALA A 224 16.46 -18.76 -5.37
CA ALA A 224 15.84 -19.77 -6.21
C ALA A 224 15.38 -19.21 -7.57
N ALA A 225 14.79 -18.01 -7.59
CA ALA A 225 14.32 -17.37 -8.82
C ALA A 225 15.46 -17.11 -9.80
N LEU A 226 16.57 -16.52 -9.33
CA LEU A 226 17.75 -16.27 -10.17
C LEU A 226 18.33 -17.58 -10.74
N THR A 227 18.48 -18.59 -9.87
CA THR A 227 19.04 -19.89 -10.29
C THR A 227 18.13 -20.56 -11.33
N ALA A 228 16.82 -20.48 -11.17
CA ALA A 228 15.86 -21.01 -12.13
C ALA A 228 15.99 -20.31 -13.49
N ILE A 229 16.10 -18.99 -13.51
CA ILE A 229 16.30 -18.23 -14.75
C ILE A 229 17.60 -18.64 -15.42
N LEU A 230 18.72 -18.66 -14.68
CA LEU A 230 20.03 -19.02 -15.24
C LEU A 230 20.04 -20.44 -15.81
N ILE A 231 19.46 -21.42 -15.09
CA ILE A 231 19.38 -22.81 -15.58
C ILE A 231 18.47 -22.90 -16.80
N THR A 232 17.31 -22.25 -16.81
CA THR A 232 16.40 -22.26 -17.95
C THR A 232 17.02 -21.56 -19.15
N THR A 233 17.66 -20.40 -18.98
CA THR A 233 18.36 -19.68 -20.05
C THR A 233 19.50 -20.51 -20.61
N PHE A 234 20.34 -21.11 -19.74
CA PHE A 234 21.41 -21.98 -20.17
C PHE A 234 20.91 -23.21 -20.92
N GLY A 235 19.79 -23.82 -20.45
CA GLY A 235 19.15 -24.94 -21.11
C GLY A 235 18.63 -24.59 -22.51
N VAL A 236 18.02 -23.41 -22.66
CA VAL A 236 17.53 -22.90 -23.96
C VAL A 236 18.69 -22.69 -24.92
N ILE A 237 19.80 -22.06 -24.48
CA ILE A 237 20.97 -21.82 -25.30
C ILE A 237 21.68 -23.14 -25.68
N LEU A 238 21.83 -24.08 -24.70
CA LEU A 238 22.53 -25.34 -24.93
C LEU A 238 21.79 -26.27 -25.91
N LEU A 239 20.44 -26.26 -25.84
CA LEU A 239 19.60 -27.10 -26.70
C LEU A 239 19.14 -26.40 -27.97
N ASP A 240 19.65 -25.18 -28.22
CA ASP A 240 19.34 -24.33 -29.37
C ASP A 240 17.81 -24.24 -29.61
N LEU A 241 17.04 -23.98 -28.51
CA LEU A 241 15.59 -23.91 -28.59
C LEU A 241 15.15 -22.54 -29.12
N ASP A 242 14.32 -22.57 -30.15
CA ASP A 242 13.72 -21.37 -30.71
C ASP A 242 12.56 -20.91 -29.81
N VAL A 243 12.84 -19.93 -28.94
CA VAL A 243 11.89 -19.39 -27.97
C VAL A 243 12.02 -17.87 -27.87
N THR A 244 10.92 -17.20 -27.58
CA THR A 244 10.91 -15.76 -27.35
C THR A 244 11.73 -15.40 -26.12
N THR A 245 12.76 -14.58 -26.32
CA THR A 245 13.59 -13.98 -25.26
C THR A 245 13.15 -12.55 -24.95
N VAL A 246 13.68 -11.96 -23.86
CA VAL A 246 13.42 -10.55 -23.52
C VAL A 246 13.81 -9.64 -24.69
N GLY A 247 14.99 -9.83 -25.28
CA GLY A 247 15.45 -9.02 -26.40
C GLY A 247 14.62 -9.21 -27.67
N SER A 248 14.23 -10.44 -28.02
CA SER A 248 13.36 -10.69 -29.18
C SER A 248 11.97 -10.08 -28.98
N TYR A 249 11.39 -10.20 -27.77
CA TYR A 249 10.09 -9.63 -27.44
C TYR A 249 10.06 -8.09 -27.54
N ILE A 250 11.16 -7.42 -27.12
CA ILE A 250 11.28 -5.97 -27.25
C ILE A 250 11.36 -5.58 -28.74
N ARG A 251 12.18 -6.28 -29.53
CA ARG A 251 12.33 -6.03 -30.97
C ARG A 251 11.04 -6.31 -31.77
N GLU A 252 10.31 -7.38 -31.42
CA GLU A 252 8.98 -7.66 -31.99
C GLU A 252 7.99 -6.53 -31.71
N GLY A 253 8.12 -5.82 -30.58
CA GLY A 253 7.34 -4.64 -30.23
C GLY A 253 7.82 -3.33 -30.86
N GLY A 254 8.86 -3.38 -31.72
CA GLY A 254 9.44 -2.22 -32.39
C GLY A 254 10.47 -1.44 -31.58
N GLY A 255 10.98 -2.00 -30.49
CA GLY A 255 12.08 -1.41 -29.69
C GLY A 255 13.47 -1.84 -30.19
N ASP A 256 14.49 -1.06 -29.86
CA ASP A 256 15.90 -1.31 -30.29
C ASP A 256 16.65 -2.33 -29.40
N GLY A 257 16.00 -2.87 -28.37
CA GLY A 257 16.62 -3.71 -27.35
C GLY A 257 16.96 -2.92 -26.08
N LEU A 258 17.70 -3.57 -25.15
CA LEU A 258 18.12 -2.93 -23.89
C LEU A 258 19.46 -2.20 -24.11
N SER A 259 19.48 -0.89 -23.84
CA SER A 259 20.72 -0.10 -23.83
C SER A 259 21.11 0.20 -22.39
N GLY A 260 22.27 -0.28 -21.95
CA GLY A 260 22.79 -0.10 -20.59
C GLY A 260 23.17 1.34 -20.26
N GLU A 261 22.21 2.24 -20.18
CA GLU A 261 22.43 3.64 -19.90
C GLU A 261 22.12 4.01 -18.45
N PHE A 262 22.88 4.97 -17.91
CA PHE A 262 22.60 5.52 -16.58
C PHE A 262 21.32 6.36 -16.63
N PRO A 263 20.38 6.21 -15.67
CA PRO A 263 19.19 7.03 -15.62
C PRO A 263 19.52 8.52 -15.57
N THR A 264 19.19 9.23 -16.62
CA THR A 264 19.45 10.68 -16.76
C THR A 264 18.16 11.47 -16.76
N PRO A 265 18.18 12.77 -16.38
CA PRO A 265 16.99 13.61 -16.45
C PRO A 265 16.39 13.63 -17.86
N ASN A 266 15.12 13.24 -17.97
CA ASN A 266 14.44 13.24 -19.25
C ASN A 266 14.09 14.67 -19.66
N LYS A 267 14.90 15.25 -20.55
CA LYS A 267 14.71 16.63 -21.04
C LYS A 267 13.48 16.76 -21.94
N GLU A 268 13.14 15.69 -22.65
CA GLU A 268 12.00 15.64 -23.57
C GLU A 268 10.67 15.71 -22.82
N LEU A 269 10.62 15.22 -21.57
CA LEU A 269 9.44 15.34 -20.71
C LEU A 269 8.92 16.79 -20.66
N TRP A 270 9.82 17.75 -20.47
CA TRP A 270 9.46 19.17 -20.35
C TRP A 270 9.10 19.84 -21.68
N GLN A 271 9.49 19.23 -22.79
CA GLN A 271 9.21 19.74 -24.14
C GLN A 271 7.95 19.12 -24.74
N LEU A 272 7.72 17.84 -24.50
CA LEU A 272 6.66 17.07 -25.14
C LEU A 272 5.40 16.97 -24.30
N LEU A 273 5.51 16.93 -22.96
CA LEU A 273 4.32 16.87 -22.11
C LEU A 273 3.67 18.25 -22.01
N PRO A 274 2.44 18.44 -22.53
CA PRO A 274 1.75 19.72 -22.43
C PRO A 274 1.38 20.02 -20.97
N PHE A 275 1.86 21.16 -20.44
CA PHE A 275 1.50 21.62 -19.09
C PHE A 275 0.19 22.42 -19.13
N ASN A 276 -0.93 21.76 -19.40
CA ASN A 276 -2.26 22.36 -19.47
C ASN A 276 -3.23 21.62 -18.53
N LEU A 277 -4.42 22.18 -18.37
CA LEU A 277 -5.45 21.62 -17.50
C LEU A 277 -5.96 20.26 -18.01
N ASP A 278 -6.00 20.05 -19.33
CA ASP A 278 -6.41 18.79 -19.94
C ASP A 278 -5.46 17.65 -19.59
N THR A 279 -4.15 17.87 -19.73
CA THR A 279 -3.13 16.91 -19.28
C THR A 279 -3.26 16.61 -17.79
N PHE A 280 -3.42 17.67 -16.97
CA PHE A 280 -3.55 17.48 -15.51
C PHE A 280 -4.79 16.65 -15.17
N THR A 281 -5.95 16.96 -15.75
CA THR A 281 -7.18 16.21 -15.49
C THR A 281 -7.13 14.78 -16.02
N PHE A 282 -6.38 14.53 -17.09
CA PHE A 282 -6.16 13.20 -17.64
C PHE A 282 -5.28 12.32 -16.73
N ILE A 283 -4.14 12.86 -16.25
CA ILE A 283 -3.20 12.07 -15.43
C ILE A 283 -3.62 11.97 -13.97
N LEU A 284 -4.40 12.92 -13.45
CA LEU A 284 -4.75 13.02 -12.02
C LEU A 284 -5.43 11.76 -11.46
N PRO A 285 -6.44 11.15 -12.10
CA PRO A 285 -7.06 9.93 -11.59
C PRO A 285 -6.04 8.80 -11.41
N TYR A 286 -5.21 8.54 -12.42
CA TYR A 286 -4.18 7.51 -12.40
C TYR A 286 -3.12 7.79 -11.33
N ALA A 287 -2.66 9.03 -11.23
CA ALA A 287 -1.69 9.44 -10.20
C ALA A 287 -2.26 9.30 -8.79
N PHE A 288 -3.52 9.67 -8.58
CA PHE A 288 -4.19 9.52 -7.28
C PHE A 288 -4.39 8.05 -6.90
N LEU A 289 -4.80 7.22 -7.86
CA LEU A 289 -4.96 5.78 -7.67
C LEU A 289 -3.61 5.12 -7.33
N ALA A 290 -2.58 5.40 -8.12
CA ALA A 290 -1.22 4.88 -7.91
C ALA A 290 -0.63 5.35 -6.57
N ALA A 291 -0.84 6.63 -6.19
CA ALA A 291 -0.42 7.15 -4.90
C ALA A 291 -1.10 6.42 -3.74
N SER A 292 -2.41 6.19 -3.84
CA SER A 292 -3.20 5.53 -2.81
C SER A 292 -2.77 4.07 -2.64
N VAL A 293 -2.69 3.30 -3.73
CA VAL A 293 -2.25 1.90 -3.71
C VAL A 293 -0.81 1.79 -3.22
N GLY A 294 0.09 2.61 -3.74
CA GLY A 294 1.49 2.60 -3.35
C GLY A 294 1.70 2.94 -1.87
N LEU A 295 0.93 3.88 -1.30
CA LEU A 295 0.97 4.18 0.13
C LEU A 295 0.40 3.04 0.97
N ILE A 296 -0.73 2.45 0.56
CA ILE A 296 -1.33 1.32 1.26
C ILE A 296 -0.33 0.16 1.32
N GLU A 297 0.25 -0.23 0.19
CA GLU A 297 1.21 -1.33 0.10
C GLU A 297 2.47 -1.04 0.93
N SER A 298 3.03 0.18 0.83
CA SER A 298 4.21 0.58 1.60
C SER A 298 3.97 0.55 3.10
N LEU A 299 2.82 1.04 3.55
CA LEU A 299 2.48 1.07 4.97
C LEU A 299 2.08 -0.30 5.52
N MET A 300 1.47 -1.17 4.69
CA MET A 300 1.26 -2.58 5.03
C MET A 300 2.60 -3.32 5.17
N THR A 301 3.52 -3.10 4.25
CA THR A 301 4.88 -3.63 4.31
C THR A 301 5.62 -3.14 5.56
N LEU A 302 5.47 -1.86 5.91
CA LEU A 302 6.02 -1.28 7.14
C LEU A 302 5.48 -2.01 8.38
N ASN A 303 4.16 -2.20 8.48
CA ASN A 303 3.54 -2.91 9.59
C ASN A 303 4.02 -4.37 9.68
N LEU A 304 4.16 -5.06 8.53
CA LEU A 304 4.71 -6.41 8.50
C LEU A 304 6.14 -6.46 9.04
N VAL A 305 7.00 -5.49 8.66
CA VAL A 305 8.37 -5.40 9.21
C VAL A 305 8.33 -5.12 10.70
N ASP A 306 7.41 -4.28 11.18
CA ASP A 306 7.23 -3.99 12.60
C ASP A 306 6.90 -5.25 13.40
N GLU A 307 6.00 -6.09 12.89
CA GLU A 307 5.65 -7.39 13.48
C GLU A 307 6.83 -8.38 13.46
N LEU A 308 7.51 -8.52 12.31
CA LEU A 308 8.63 -9.45 12.15
C LEU A 308 9.87 -9.07 12.96
N THR A 309 9.98 -7.81 13.40
CA THR A 309 11.19 -7.30 14.07
C THR A 309 10.95 -6.75 15.46
N ASP A 310 9.70 -6.84 15.94
CA ASP A 310 9.26 -6.33 17.26
C ASP A 310 9.74 -4.88 17.52
N SER A 311 9.58 -4.03 16.50
CA SER A 311 10.00 -2.63 16.57
C SER A 311 9.11 -1.76 15.69
N ARG A 312 8.99 -0.46 15.95
CA ARG A 312 8.07 0.43 15.24
C ARG A 312 8.75 1.33 14.22
N GLY A 313 8.21 1.37 13.01
CA GLY A 313 8.53 2.30 11.94
C GLY A 313 7.75 3.62 12.05
N ARG A 314 8.09 4.58 11.20
CA ARG A 314 7.47 5.91 11.11
C ARG A 314 6.70 6.02 9.80
N GLY A 315 5.39 5.72 9.82
CA GLY A 315 4.55 5.68 8.62
C GLY A 315 4.51 6.99 7.84
N ASN A 316 4.34 8.15 8.52
CA ASN A 316 4.33 9.44 7.82
C ASN A 316 5.66 9.75 7.13
N LYS A 317 6.79 9.38 7.75
CA LYS A 317 8.10 9.53 7.14
C LYS A 317 8.27 8.60 5.94
N GLU A 318 7.68 7.43 5.99
CA GLU A 318 7.66 6.49 4.85
C GLU A 318 6.89 7.08 3.67
N CYS A 319 5.69 7.64 3.89
CA CYS A 319 4.92 8.31 2.84
C CYS A 319 5.72 9.41 2.13
N VAL A 320 6.42 10.26 2.91
CA VAL A 320 7.27 11.33 2.34
C VAL A 320 8.41 10.74 1.51
N ALA A 321 9.08 9.70 2.00
CA ALA A 321 10.20 9.07 1.31
C ALA A 321 9.77 8.37 0.01
N GLN A 322 8.63 7.69 0.03
CA GLN A 322 8.02 7.08 -1.17
C GLN A 322 7.71 8.17 -2.21
N GLY A 323 7.10 9.29 -1.77
CA GLY A 323 6.83 10.41 -2.66
C GLY A 323 8.09 11.05 -3.25
N MET A 324 9.15 11.23 -2.45
CA MET A 324 10.45 11.71 -2.95
C MET A 324 11.05 10.74 -3.98
N GLY A 325 10.96 9.43 -3.73
CA GLY A 325 11.43 8.38 -4.64
C GLY A 325 10.68 8.41 -5.96
N ASN A 326 9.35 8.53 -5.93
CA ASN A 326 8.52 8.58 -7.12
C ASN A 326 8.74 9.86 -7.93
N ILE A 327 8.87 11.05 -7.29
CA ILE A 327 9.21 12.29 -8.01
C ILE A 327 10.57 12.13 -8.71
N ALA A 328 11.59 11.66 -8.00
CA ALA A 328 12.90 11.48 -8.61
C ALA A 328 12.88 10.44 -9.73
N SER A 329 12.12 9.35 -9.58
CA SER A 329 11.94 8.34 -10.61
C SER A 329 11.32 8.94 -11.87
N GLY A 330 10.21 9.65 -11.77
CA GLY A 330 9.56 10.30 -12.92
C GLY A 330 10.44 11.34 -13.61
N LEU A 331 11.23 12.11 -12.85
CA LEU A 331 12.17 13.09 -13.40
C LEU A 331 13.35 12.45 -14.14
N LEU A 332 13.79 11.27 -13.70
CA LEU A 332 14.90 10.52 -14.27
C LEU A 332 14.46 9.43 -15.27
N GLY A 333 13.21 9.50 -15.73
CA GLY A 333 12.70 8.59 -16.78
C GLY A 333 12.28 7.21 -16.29
N GLY A 334 12.15 7.01 -14.97
CA GLY A 334 11.73 5.74 -14.36
C GLY A 334 10.22 5.68 -14.06
N THR A 335 9.70 4.45 -13.91
CA THR A 335 8.31 4.23 -13.52
C THR A 335 8.06 4.47 -12.03
N GLY A 336 6.76 4.49 -11.64
CA GLY A 336 6.34 4.55 -10.24
C GLY A 336 6.53 3.22 -9.48
N GLY A 337 6.60 3.34 -8.15
CA GLY A 337 6.72 2.17 -7.30
C GLY A 337 6.33 2.43 -5.84
N CYS A 338 6.55 1.43 -5.01
CA CYS A 338 6.18 1.45 -3.59
C CYS A 338 7.00 0.45 -2.77
N GLY A 339 6.70 0.33 -1.48
CA GLY A 339 7.30 -0.68 -0.59
C GLY A 339 6.77 -2.06 -0.90
N MET A 340 7.64 -2.99 -1.26
CA MET A 340 7.31 -4.31 -1.76
C MET A 340 7.34 -5.35 -0.64
N ILE A 341 6.22 -6.05 -0.41
CA ILE A 341 6.08 -7.06 0.66
C ILE A 341 7.07 -8.23 0.44
N GLY A 342 7.07 -8.83 -0.74
CA GLY A 342 7.88 -10.01 -1.06
C GLY A 342 9.38 -9.77 -0.86
N GLN A 343 9.92 -8.73 -1.47
CA GLN A 343 11.34 -8.35 -1.38
C GLN A 343 11.74 -7.97 0.05
N THR A 344 10.83 -7.32 0.77
CA THR A 344 11.06 -6.99 2.17
C THR A 344 11.16 -8.24 3.03
N VAL A 345 10.29 -9.23 2.82
CA VAL A 345 10.35 -10.53 3.52
C VAL A 345 11.65 -11.27 3.19
N ILE A 346 12.07 -11.28 1.90
CA ILE A 346 13.37 -11.86 1.50
C ILE A 346 14.51 -11.17 2.24
N ASN A 347 14.52 -9.83 2.30
CA ASN A 347 15.53 -9.04 3.02
C ASN A 347 15.60 -9.43 4.50
N ILE A 348 14.45 -9.48 5.17
CA ILE A 348 14.35 -9.79 6.59
C ILE A 348 14.79 -11.24 6.87
N ASN A 349 14.41 -12.20 6.03
CA ASN A 349 14.81 -13.61 6.13
C ASN A 349 16.31 -13.80 5.89
N ALA A 350 16.91 -13.00 4.99
CA ALA A 350 18.35 -12.92 4.78
C ALA A 350 19.09 -12.15 5.89
N LYS A 351 18.40 -11.77 6.99
CA LYS A 351 18.93 -11.01 8.13
C LYS A 351 19.33 -9.57 7.82
N GLY A 352 18.82 -8.99 6.72
CA GLY A 352 18.91 -7.56 6.43
C GLY A 352 17.98 -6.79 7.37
N ARG A 353 18.52 -5.90 8.19
CA ARG A 353 17.78 -5.12 9.19
C ARG A 353 18.05 -3.62 9.07
N GLY A 354 19.15 -3.27 8.43
CA GLY A 354 19.63 -1.90 8.29
C GLY A 354 19.16 -1.24 6.99
N ARG A 355 19.48 0.05 6.88
CA ARG A 355 19.32 0.83 5.64
C ARG A 355 20.30 0.38 4.55
N LEU A 356 21.43 -0.18 4.99
CA LEU A 356 22.50 -0.61 4.09
C LEU A 356 22.02 -1.71 3.13
N SER A 357 21.14 -2.60 3.56
CA SER A 357 20.59 -3.65 2.68
C SER A 357 19.81 -3.07 1.49
N GLY A 358 18.98 -2.04 1.71
CA GLY A 358 18.27 -1.36 0.62
C GLY A 358 19.21 -0.54 -0.29
N ILE A 359 20.25 0.09 0.27
CA ILE A 359 21.26 0.81 -0.51
C ILE A 359 22.05 -0.16 -1.39
N VAL A 360 22.50 -1.28 -0.83
CA VAL A 360 23.22 -2.33 -1.59
C VAL A 360 22.32 -2.91 -2.67
N MET A 361 21.06 -3.18 -2.36
CA MET A 361 20.09 -3.64 -3.35
C MET A 361 20.00 -2.66 -4.53
N ALA A 362 19.81 -1.38 -4.26
CA ALA A 362 19.70 -0.36 -5.31
C ALA A 362 21.00 -0.25 -6.15
N LEU A 363 22.17 -0.21 -5.51
CA LEU A 363 23.45 -0.16 -6.24
C LEU A 363 23.72 -1.43 -7.06
N THR A 364 23.31 -2.59 -6.57
CA THR A 364 23.39 -3.84 -7.33
C THR A 364 22.47 -3.79 -8.56
N LEU A 365 21.23 -3.29 -8.41
CA LEU A 365 20.32 -3.06 -9.55
C LEU A 365 20.95 -2.13 -10.58
N LEU A 366 21.54 -1.01 -10.15
CA LEU A 366 22.25 -0.10 -11.06
C LEU A 366 23.38 -0.81 -11.80
N SER A 367 24.14 -1.66 -11.11
CA SER A 367 25.21 -2.43 -11.75
C SER A 367 24.66 -3.38 -12.83
N PHE A 368 23.49 -3.97 -12.60
CA PHE A 368 22.83 -4.81 -13.62
C PHE A 368 22.32 -3.97 -14.80
N ILE A 369 21.77 -2.78 -14.57
CA ILE A 369 21.35 -1.87 -15.65
C ILE A 369 22.54 -1.51 -16.55
N LEU A 370 23.72 -1.24 -15.96
CA LEU A 370 24.87 -0.73 -16.70
C LEU A 370 25.70 -1.83 -17.39
N PHE A 371 25.69 -3.06 -16.90
CA PHE A 371 26.63 -4.09 -17.32
C PHE A 371 26.01 -5.43 -17.71
N ALA A 372 24.70 -5.62 -17.50
CA ALA A 372 24.07 -6.90 -17.72
C ALA A 372 22.92 -6.88 -18.75
N ASP A 373 22.77 -5.80 -19.49
CA ASP A 373 21.77 -5.62 -20.55
C ASP A 373 21.76 -6.80 -21.54
N THR A 374 22.89 -7.11 -22.12
CA THR A 374 23.06 -8.23 -23.07
C THR A 374 22.67 -9.60 -22.47
N TYR A 375 22.94 -9.82 -21.18
CA TYR A 375 22.55 -11.06 -20.51
C TYR A 375 21.06 -11.12 -20.20
N ILE A 376 20.45 -9.98 -19.85
CA ILE A 376 19.01 -9.88 -19.61
C ILE A 376 18.24 -10.13 -20.90
N GLU A 377 18.71 -9.64 -22.04
CA GLU A 377 18.10 -9.89 -23.36
C GLU A 377 18.03 -11.38 -23.73
N GLN A 378 18.95 -12.21 -23.26
CA GLN A 378 18.96 -13.64 -23.53
C GLN A 378 17.99 -14.46 -22.67
N VAL A 379 17.40 -13.84 -21.64
CA VAL A 379 16.46 -14.53 -20.74
C VAL A 379 15.18 -14.90 -21.50
N PRO A 380 14.77 -16.18 -21.49
CA PRO A 380 13.51 -16.60 -22.08
C PRO A 380 12.31 -15.99 -21.33
N ILE A 381 11.32 -15.47 -22.05
CA ILE A 381 10.08 -14.96 -21.45
C ILE A 381 9.40 -16.03 -20.58
N ALA A 382 9.47 -17.31 -21.00
CA ALA A 382 8.98 -18.44 -20.23
C ALA A 382 9.57 -18.51 -18.81
N ALA A 383 10.86 -18.21 -18.65
CA ALA A 383 11.51 -18.18 -17.33
C ALA A 383 10.92 -17.08 -16.44
N LEU A 384 10.68 -15.88 -16.98
CA LEU A 384 10.06 -14.76 -16.25
C LEU A 384 8.63 -15.09 -15.84
N ILE A 385 7.83 -15.67 -16.75
CA ILE A 385 6.46 -16.10 -16.44
C ILE A 385 6.46 -17.17 -15.34
N GLY A 386 7.40 -18.11 -15.37
CA GLY A 386 7.54 -19.14 -14.32
C GLY A 386 7.82 -18.53 -12.94
N VAL A 387 8.71 -17.53 -12.88
CA VAL A 387 8.96 -16.75 -11.65
C VAL A 387 7.69 -16.04 -11.18
N MET A 388 6.99 -15.38 -12.11
CA MET A 388 5.78 -14.63 -11.77
C MET A 388 4.63 -15.53 -11.30
N PHE A 389 4.45 -16.72 -11.88
CA PHE A 389 3.46 -17.67 -11.40
C PHE A 389 3.78 -18.17 -9.99
N MET A 390 5.05 -18.41 -9.67
CA MET A 390 5.45 -18.74 -8.30
C MET A 390 5.14 -17.60 -7.34
N MET A 391 5.44 -16.36 -7.74
CA MET A 391 5.13 -15.17 -6.95
C MET A 391 3.62 -14.99 -6.74
N VAL A 392 2.79 -15.23 -7.76
CA VAL A 392 1.33 -15.22 -7.63
C VAL A 392 0.86 -16.23 -6.57
N ILE A 393 1.43 -17.45 -6.60
CA ILE A 393 1.12 -18.50 -5.62
C ILE A 393 1.51 -18.08 -4.20
N GLU A 394 2.66 -17.43 -4.04
CA GLU A 394 3.15 -16.96 -2.74
C GLU A 394 2.38 -15.73 -2.22
N THR A 395 2.00 -14.82 -3.12
CA THR A 395 1.25 -13.61 -2.79
C THR A 395 -0.19 -13.92 -2.43
N PHE A 396 -0.81 -14.90 -3.08
CA PHE A 396 -2.20 -15.24 -2.82
C PHE A 396 -2.40 -15.69 -1.36
N ALA A 397 -3.31 -15.02 -0.65
CA ALA A 397 -3.59 -15.35 0.76
C ALA A 397 -4.45 -16.63 0.89
N TRP A 398 -3.83 -17.81 0.73
CA TRP A 398 -4.49 -19.12 0.81
C TRP A 398 -5.24 -19.35 2.13
N SER A 399 -4.84 -18.65 3.19
CA SER A 399 -5.55 -18.64 4.47
C SER A 399 -6.98 -18.14 4.35
N SER A 400 -7.28 -17.27 3.35
CA SER A 400 -8.63 -16.73 3.13
C SER A 400 -9.67 -17.82 2.97
N PHE A 401 -9.39 -18.91 2.26
CA PHE A 401 -10.32 -20.04 2.11
C PHE A 401 -10.63 -20.74 3.44
N ARG A 402 -9.64 -20.84 4.33
CA ARG A 402 -9.83 -21.47 5.65
C ARG A 402 -10.54 -20.55 6.63
N ILE A 403 -10.32 -19.26 6.49
CA ILE A 403 -10.85 -18.23 7.39
C ILE A 403 -12.29 -17.86 7.02
N LEU A 404 -12.68 -17.89 5.74
CA LEU A 404 -14.01 -17.50 5.25
C LEU A 404 -15.17 -18.11 6.05
N LYS A 405 -15.02 -19.36 6.53
CA LYS A 405 -16.04 -20.05 7.34
C LYS A 405 -16.00 -19.70 8.82
N LYS A 406 -14.96 -19.00 9.29
CA LYS A 406 -14.70 -18.72 10.70
C LYS A 406 -14.87 -17.25 11.07
N ILE A 407 -14.83 -16.34 10.10
CA ILE A 407 -14.99 -14.90 10.28
C ILE A 407 -16.47 -14.49 10.23
N PRO A 408 -16.82 -13.31 10.75
CA PRO A 408 -18.16 -12.72 10.58
C PRO A 408 -18.55 -12.67 9.11
N ARG A 409 -19.85 -12.83 8.83
CA ARG A 409 -20.36 -12.82 7.45
C ARG A 409 -20.11 -11.49 6.74
N SER A 410 -20.11 -10.38 7.47
CA SER A 410 -19.71 -9.05 6.99
C SER A 410 -18.30 -9.03 6.44
N ASP A 411 -17.34 -9.57 7.20
CA ASP A 411 -15.92 -9.62 6.81
C ASP A 411 -15.68 -10.56 5.63
N ALA A 412 -16.38 -11.71 5.61
CA ALA A 412 -16.33 -12.65 4.48
C ALA A 412 -16.86 -11.99 3.19
N PHE A 413 -17.97 -11.24 3.29
CA PHE A 413 -18.52 -10.49 2.16
C PHE A 413 -17.53 -9.41 1.68
N VAL A 414 -16.95 -8.64 2.58
CA VAL A 414 -15.94 -7.62 2.25
C VAL A 414 -14.75 -8.23 1.52
N LEU A 415 -14.20 -9.33 2.03
CA LEU A 415 -13.06 -10.02 1.42
C LEU A 415 -13.37 -10.44 -0.02
N ILE A 416 -14.51 -11.10 -0.25
CA ILE A 416 -14.92 -11.57 -1.58
C ILE A 416 -15.22 -10.38 -2.50
N ALA A 417 -15.95 -9.37 -2.02
CA ALA A 417 -16.30 -8.20 -2.81
C ALA A 417 -15.06 -7.42 -3.24
N VAL A 418 -14.11 -7.17 -2.33
CA VAL A 418 -12.84 -6.49 -2.65
C VAL A 418 -12.04 -7.30 -3.66
N SER A 419 -11.91 -8.63 -3.49
CA SER A 419 -11.21 -9.47 -4.47
C SER A 419 -11.86 -9.39 -5.86
N ALA A 420 -13.19 -9.47 -5.93
CA ALA A 420 -13.92 -9.39 -7.20
C ALA A 420 -13.80 -8.00 -7.85
N ILE A 421 -13.98 -6.93 -7.08
CA ILE A 421 -13.86 -5.55 -7.58
C ILE A 421 -12.44 -5.29 -8.09
N THR A 422 -11.41 -5.79 -7.40
CA THR A 422 -10.01 -5.69 -7.85
C THR A 422 -9.79 -6.31 -9.22
N VAL A 423 -10.44 -7.45 -9.49
CA VAL A 423 -10.26 -8.19 -10.76
C VAL A 423 -11.05 -7.56 -11.90
N PHE A 424 -12.27 -7.07 -11.63
CA PHE A 424 -13.20 -6.64 -12.69
C PHE A 424 -13.19 -5.14 -12.96
N PHE A 425 -12.74 -4.31 -12.01
CA PHE A 425 -12.77 -2.86 -12.15
C PHE A 425 -11.37 -2.26 -12.02
N ASP A 426 -10.96 -1.92 -10.81
CA ASP A 426 -9.68 -1.29 -10.53
C ASP A 426 -9.22 -1.57 -9.08
N LEU A 427 -7.91 -1.68 -8.92
CA LEU A 427 -7.26 -2.02 -7.65
C LEU A 427 -7.56 -1.00 -6.55
N ALA A 428 -7.53 0.29 -6.87
CA ALA A 428 -7.73 1.35 -5.90
C ALA A 428 -9.21 1.54 -5.56
N ILE A 429 -10.09 1.44 -6.55
CA ILE A 429 -11.54 1.46 -6.34
C ILE A 429 -11.95 0.33 -5.40
N ALA A 430 -11.36 -0.87 -5.58
CA ALA A 430 -11.63 -2.01 -4.72
C ALA A 430 -11.31 -1.76 -3.25
N VAL A 431 -10.12 -1.20 -2.97
CA VAL A 431 -9.70 -0.89 -1.60
C VAL A 431 -10.59 0.20 -0.99
N PHE A 432 -10.87 1.26 -1.75
CA PHE A 432 -11.70 2.36 -1.27
C PHE A 432 -13.12 1.91 -0.92
N ILE A 433 -13.77 1.16 -1.82
CA ILE A 433 -15.08 0.57 -1.59
C ILE A 433 -15.03 -0.42 -0.43
N GLY A 434 -13.98 -1.26 -0.34
CA GLY A 434 -13.80 -2.22 0.74
C GLY A 434 -13.72 -1.55 2.12
N VAL A 435 -12.97 -0.45 2.24
CA VAL A 435 -12.87 0.33 3.48
C VAL A 435 -14.23 0.93 3.84
N ILE A 436 -14.96 1.50 2.87
CA ILE A 436 -16.30 2.06 3.10
C ILE A 436 -17.26 0.96 3.57
N ILE A 437 -17.35 -0.15 2.87
CA ILE A 437 -18.24 -1.26 3.24
C ILE A 437 -17.91 -1.78 4.63
N SER A 438 -16.62 -1.94 4.93
CA SER A 438 -16.17 -2.43 6.23
C SER A 438 -16.47 -1.44 7.37
N ALA A 439 -16.28 -0.13 7.13
CA ALA A 439 -16.65 0.91 8.10
C ALA A 439 -18.15 0.94 8.37
N LEU A 440 -18.98 0.80 7.33
CA LEU A 440 -20.44 0.71 7.46
C LEU A 440 -20.87 -0.57 8.18
N ALA A 441 -20.26 -1.71 7.87
CA ALA A 441 -20.53 -2.98 8.54
C ALA A 441 -20.17 -2.89 10.04
N PHE A 442 -19.00 -2.33 10.35
CA PHE A 442 -18.57 -2.09 11.74
C PHE A 442 -19.53 -1.17 12.49
N SER A 443 -19.94 -0.06 11.86
CA SER A 443 -20.92 0.86 12.44
C SER A 443 -22.25 0.15 12.71
N TRP A 444 -22.74 -0.63 11.76
CA TRP A 444 -23.98 -1.39 11.88
C TRP A 444 -23.94 -2.44 13.00
N GLU A 445 -22.84 -3.18 13.12
CA GLU A 445 -22.67 -4.16 14.19
C GLU A 445 -22.60 -3.51 15.57
N ASN A 446 -21.90 -2.37 15.70
CA ASN A 446 -21.84 -1.63 16.96
C ASN A 446 -23.18 -0.99 17.33
N ALA A 447 -23.96 -0.55 16.34
CA ALA A 447 -25.31 -0.02 16.57
C ALA A 447 -26.23 -1.04 17.28
N LYS A 448 -26.12 -2.32 16.93
CA LYS A 448 -26.91 -3.41 17.53
C LYS A 448 -26.43 -3.84 18.92
N ARG A 449 -25.23 -3.44 19.32
CA ARG A 449 -24.62 -3.87 20.59
C ARG A 449 -25.05 -3.05 21.79
N ILE A 450 -25.80 -1.95 21.61
CA ILE A 450 -26.25 -1.14 22.74
C ILE A 450 -27.27 -1.93 23.57
N ARG A 451 -26.96 -2.11 24.84
CA ARG A 451 -27.77 -2.87 25.81
C ARG A 451 -27.93 -2.07 27.08
N ALA A 452 -28.98 -2.35 27.86
CA ALA A 452 -29.22 -1.77 29.16
C ALA A 452 -29.54 -2.86 30.18
N ARG A 453 -28.83 -2.84 31.30
CA ARG A 453 -29.21 -3.61 32.48
C ARG A 453 -30.03 -2.68 33.39
N LYS A 454 -31.14 -3.18 33.93
CA LYS A 454 -32.05 -2.43 34.78
C LYS A 454 -31.95 -2.92 36.21
N SER A 455 -31.79 -2.02 37.18
CA SER A 455 -31.81 -2.31 38.60
C SER A 455 -32.61 -1.21 39.32
N THR A 456 -33.27 -1.54 40.41
CA THR A 456 -33.96 -0.56 41.29
C THR A 456 -33.34 -0.73 42.67
N ASP A 457 -32.98 0.38 43.30
CA ASP A 457 -32.40 0.38 44.63
C ASP A 457 -33.48 0.35 45.73
N GLU A 458 -33.08 0.27 47.01
CA GLU A 458 -33.96 0.25 48.17
C GLU A 458 -34.75 1.57 48.33
N ASN A 459 -34.29 2.66 47.73
CA ASN A 459 -34.94 3.99 47.76
C ASN A 459 -35.91 4.18 46.58
N GLY A 460 -36.08 3.17 45.73
CA GLY A 460 -36.96 3.24 44.57
C GLY A 460 -36.34 3.90 43.33
N VAL A 461 -35.04 4.28 43.36
CA VAL A 461 -34.36 4.87 42.20
C VAL A 461 -34.02 3.78 41.20
N LYS A 462 -34.42 3.96 39.94
CA LYS A 462 -34.15 3.01 38.88
C LYS A 462 -32.89 3.39 38.10
N THR A 463 -31.92 2.46 38.02
CA THR A 463 -30.68 2.64 37.30
C THR A 463 -30.66 1.82 36.02
N TYR A 464 -30.31 2.47 34.90
CA TYR A 464 -30.04 1.88 33.60
C TYR A 464 -28.54 1.87 33.34
N GLU A 465 -27.89 0.74 33.55
CA GLU A 465 -26.48 0.54 33.19
C GLU A 465 -26.38 0.30 31.70
N ILE A 466 -25.75 1.22 30.95
CA ILE A 466 -25.64 1.14 29.49
C ILE A 466 -24.34 0.46 29.09
N PHE A 467 -24.43 -0.46 28.14
CA PHE A 467 -23.31 -1.17 27.54
C PHE A 467 -23.22 -0.87 26.05
N GLY A 468 -22.03 -0.54 25.57
CA GLY A 468 -21.76 -0.19 24.18
C GLY A 468 -21.85 1.31 23.90
N PRO A 469 -21.26 1.79 22.79
CA PRO A 469 -21.17 3.22 22.48
C PRO A 469 -22.51 3.80 22.05
N LEU A 470 -22.83 5.01 22.53
CA LEU A 470 -23.95 5.82 22.09
C LEU A 470 -23.49 6.77 20.98
N PHE A 471 -23.95 6.54 19.75
CA PHE A 471 -23.62 7.29 18.54
C PHE A 471 -24.79 7.23 17.55
N PHE A 472 -24.70 7.93 16.41
CA PHE A 472 -25.79 8.07 15.44
C PHE A 472 -26.51 6.74 15.08
N GLY A 473 -25.75 5.65 14.97
CA GLY A 473 -26.32 4.33 14.62
C GLY A 473 -27.06 3.64 15.75
N SER A 474 -26.78 3.96 17.02
CA SER A 474 -27.36 3.29 18.21
C SER A 474 -28.43 4.07 18.94
N THR A 475 -28.74 5.31 18.53
CA THR A 475 -29.69 6.19 19.18
C THR A 475 -31.09 5.59 19.33
N THR A 476 -31.60 4.96 18.26
CA THR A 476 -32.92 4.29 18.30
C THR A 476 -32.92 3.15 19.32
N GLY A 477 -31.92 2.25 19.22
CA GLY A 477 -31.78 1.13 20.15
C GLY A 477 -31.58 1.57 21.60
N PHE A 478 -30.91 2.71 21.84
CA PHE A 478 -30.79 3.33 23.15
C PHE A 478 -32.13 3.80 23.68
N THR A 479 -32.87 4.60 22.91
CA THR A 479 -34.14 5.19 23.33
C THR A 479 -35.19 4.12 23.64
N GLU A 480 -35.20 3.00 22.93
CA GLU A 480 -36.13 1.88 23.16
C GLU A 480 -35.91 1.13 24.49
N LYS A 481 -34.78 1.35 25.18
CA LYS A 481 -34.53 0.68 26.47
C LYS A 481 -35.29 1.27 27.63
N PHE A 482 -35.77 2.50 27.50
CA PHE A 482 -36.40 3.28 28.57
C PHE A 482 -37.93 3.21 28.50
N ASP A 483 -38.54 2.99 29.65
CA ASP A 483 -39.99 2.94 29.82
C ASP A 483 -40.47 4.15 30.65
N VAL A 484 -40.44 5.33 30.01
CA VAL A 484 -40.70 6.61 30.69
C VAL A 484 -42.03 6.64 31.43
N ALA A 485 -43.05 5.90 30.95
CA ALA A 485 -44.38 5.87 31.57
C ALA A 485 -44.36 5.14 32.92
N ASN A 486 -43.71 3.97 32.98
CA ASN A 486 -43.73 3.09 34.15
C ASN A 486 -42.51 3.24 35.07
N ASP A 487 -41.50 4.06 34.69
CA ASP A 487 -40.34 4.33 35.52
C ASP A 487 -40.69 5.18 36.75
N PRO A 488 -39.94 5.07 37.87
CA PRO A 488 -40.14 5.87 39.06
C PRO A 488 -39.81 7.37 38.85
N GLU A 489 -40.01 8.20 39.89
CA GLU A 489 -39.78 9.65 39.85
C GLU A 489 -38.31 9.99 39.61
N GLU A 490 -37.35 9.14 40.07
CA GLU A 490 -35.92 9.32 39.89
C GLU A 490 -35.33 8.16 39.12
N VAL A 491 -34.61 8.49 38.01
CA VAL A 491 -33.97 7.54 37.10
C VAL A 491 -32.54 7.96 36.89
N VAL A 492 -31.62 6.99 36.92
CA VAL A 492 -30.19 7.17 36.67
C VAL A 492 -29.79 6.40 35.44
N ILE A 493 -29.05 7.05 34.52
CA ILE A 493 -28.35 6.38 33.41
C ILE A 493 -26.87 6.30 33.77
N ASP A 494 -26.35 5.09 33.88
CA ASP A 494 -24.97 4.82 34.19
C ASP A 494 -24.18 4.50 32.93
N PHE A 495 -23.20 5.35 32.63
CA PHE A 495 -22.31 5.25 31.47
C PHE A 495 -20.95 4.57 31.77
N LYS A 496 -20.84 3.87 32.92
CA LYS A 496 -19.60 3.21 33.33
C LYS A 496 -18.98 2.34 32.21
N ASP A 497 -19.82 1.58 31.51
CA ASP A 497 -19.42 0.66 30.42
C ASP A 497 -19.88 1.18 29.03
N SER A 498 -20.13 2.48 28.93
CA SER A 498 -20.58 3.15 27.72
C SER A 498 -19.93 4.53 27.57
N ARG A 499 -20.08 5.11 26.39
CA ARG A 499 -19.62 6.48 26.10
C ARG A 499 -20.52 7.16 25.07
N ILE A 500 -20.67 8.46 25.21
CA ILE A 500 -21.29 9.31 24.21
C ILE A 500 -20.22 9.65 23.18
N ALA A 501 -20.44 9.29 21.92
CA ALA A 501 -19.40 9.35 20.89
C ALA A 501 -19.57 10.52 19.89
N ASP A 502 -20.81 10.99 19.71
CA ASP A 502 -21.12 12.04 18.74
C ASP A 502 -22.33 12.91 19.13
N MET A 503 -22.61 13.91 18.28
CA MET A 503 -23.73 14.84 18.48
C MET A 503 -25.10 14.14 18.49
N SER A 504 -25.27 13.06 17.74
CA SER A 504 -26.53 12.30 17.71
C SER A 504 -26.79 11.60 19.04
N GLY A 505 -25.73 11.15 19.73
CA GLY A 505 -25.81 10.61 21.08
C GLY A 505 -26.26 11.67 22.10
N ILE A 506 -25.74 12.90 21.99
CA ILE A 506 -26.19 14.03 22.84
C ILE A 506 -27.66 14.31 22.62
N GLU A 507 -28.09 14.44 21.37
CA GLU A 507 -29.46 14.72 20.98
C GLU A 507 -30.43 13.63 21.48
N ALA A 508 -30.02 12.35 21.45
CA ALA A 508 -30.79 11.25 21.99
C ALA A 508 -30.97 11.35 23.51
N ILE A 509 -29.95 11.78 24.25
CA ILE A 509 -30.04 12.04 25.70
C ILE A 509 -30.93 13.23 25.98
N ASN A 510 -30.80 14.33 25.23
CA ASN A 510 -31.62 15.51 25.38
C ASN A 510 -33.13 15.17 25.20
N LYS A 511 -33.45 14.53 24.08
CA LYS A 511 -34.84 14.07 23.84
C LYS A 511 -35.37 13.14 24.93
N LEU A 512 -34.52 12.29 25.47
CA LEU A 512 -34.90 11.42 26.57
C LEU A 512 -35.09 12.20 27.86
N SER A 513 -34.25 13.18 28.18
CA SER A 513 -34.39 14.08 29.33
C SER A 513 -35.68 14.87 29.26
N GLU A 514 -36.01 15.47 28.12
CA GLU A 514 -37.27 16.16 27.89
C GLU A 514 -38.51 15.24 28.11
N ARG A 515 -38.45 14.00 27.65
CA ARG A 515 -39.54 13.03 27.87
C ARG A 515 -39.76 12.73 29.34
N TYR A 516 -38.68 12.55 30.15
CA TYR A 516 -38.78 12.36 31.59
C TYR A 516 -39.28 13.63 32.29
N LYS A 517 -38.77 14.82 31.91
CA LYS A 517 -39.20 16.12 32.42
C LYS A 517 -40.71 16.37 32.17
N ASN A 518 -41.18 16.08 30.96
CA ASN A 518 -42.58 16.19 30.59
C ASN A 518 -43.48 15.19 31.34
N ALA A 519 -42.92 14.06 31.78
CA ALA A 519 -43.60 13.10 32.64
C ALA A 519 -43.50 13.44 34.14
N GLY A 520 -42.91 14.59 34.51
CA GLY A 520 -42.73 15.03 35.90
C GLY A 520 -41.66 14.26 36.66
N LYS A 521 -40.74 13.58 35.94
CA LYS A 521 -39.71 12.72 36.51
C LYS A 521 -38.31 13.32 36.31
N LYS A 522 -37.36 12.93 37.17
CA LYS A 522 -35.97 13.43 37.12
C LYS A 522 -35.03 12.37 36.51
N LEU A 523 -34.27 12.79 35.51
CA LEU A 523 -33.22 11.96 34.89
C LEU A 523 -31.84 12.44 35.33
N HIS A 524 -30.98 11.51 35.75
CA HIS A 524 -29.60 11.77 36.14
C HIS A 524 -28.66 10.95 35.30
N LEU A 525 -27.48 11.53 34.92
CA LEU A 525 -26.39 10.83 34.27
C LEU A 525 -25.27 10.56 35.27
N LYS A 526 -24.65 9.37 35.22
CA LYS A 526 -23.58 8.95 36.13
C LYS A 526 -22.42 8.33 35.36
N HIS A 527 -21.21 8.44 35.90
CA HIS A 527 -19.99 7.84 35.38
C HIS A 527 -19.61 8.28 33.95
N LEU A 528 -19.83 9.55 33.66
CA LEU A 528 -19.39 10.12 32.36
C LEU A 528 -17.88 10.26 32.31
N SER A 529 -17.26 9.90 31.17
CA SER A 529 -15.86 10.20 30.93
C SER A 529 -15.61 11.70 30.76
N LYS A 530 -14.37 12.16 30.97
CA LYS A 530 -14.01 13.57 30.76
C LYS A 530 -14.34 14.06 29.35
N ASP A 531 -14.16 13.19 28.33
CA ASP A 531 -14.50 13.51 26.95
C ASP A 531 -16.03 13.66 26.76
N CYS A 532 -16.84 12.80 27.41
CA CYS A 532 -18.30 12.93 27.40
C CYS A 532 -18.77 14.20 28.12
N ILE A 533 -18.17 14.53 29.27
CA ILE A 533 -18.47 15.78 30.01
C ILE A 533 -18.12 17.00 29.14
N LYS A 534 -16.95 17.00 28.50
CA LYS A 534 -16.55 18.08 27.59
C LYS A 534 -17.48 18.21 26.39
N LEU A 535 -17.90 17.10 25.83
CA LEU A 535 -18.84 17.06 24.70
C LEU A 535 -20.22 17.59 25.11
N LEU A 536 -20.72 17.23 26.29
CA LEU A 536 -21.98 17.75 26.85
C LEU A 536 -21.86 19.24 27.20
N ALA A 537 -20.74 19.68 27.79
CA ALA A 537 -20.50 21.09 28.10
C ALA A 537 -20.42 21.98 26.85
N THR A 538 -19.99 21.45 25.73
CA THR A 538 -20.01 22.18 24.44
C THR A 538 -21.43 22.32 23.88
N ALA A 539 -22.38 21.52 24.37
CA ALA A 539 -23.77 21.51 23.98
C ALA A 539 -24.72 22.08 25.07
N ASP A 540 -24.17 22.89 25.99
CA ASP A 540 -24.86 23.40 27.18
C ASP A 540 -26.16 24.17 26.87
N ASP A 541 -26.27 24.77 25.69
CA ASP A 541 -27.52 25.39 25.21
C ASP A 541 -28.61 24.38 24.73
N ILE A 542 -28.24 23.10 24.62
CA ILE A 542 -29.10 22.06 24.02
C ILE A 542 -29.55 21.02 25.05
N VAL A 543 -28.80 20.79 26.13
CA VAL A 543 -29.03 19.68 27.07
C VAL A 543 -29.13 20.17 28.52
N ASP A 544 -30.32 20.06 29.10
CA ASP A 544 -30.56 20.30 30.53
C ASP A 544 -30.60 18.95 31.27
N VAL A 545 -29.44 18.46 31.73
CA VAL A 545 -29.29 17.17 32.41
C VAL A 545 -28.50 17.29 33.70
N ASN A 546 -29.00 16.69 34.78
CA ASN A 546 -28.30 16.58 36.04
C ASN A 546 -27.20 15.51 35.96
N VAL A 547 -25.93 15.89 36.15
CA VAL A 547 -24.80 14.98 36.24
C VAL A 547 -24.49 14.68 37.70
N LEU A 548 -24.55 13.40 38.08
CA LEU A 548 -24.13 12.94 39.40
C LEU A 548 -22.62 12.62 39.37
N GLU A 549 -21.83 13.35 40.16
CA GLU A 549 -20.40 13.09 40.29
C GLU A 549 -20.13 11.92 41.26
N ASP A 550 -19.34 10.95 40.80
CA ASP A 550 -18.77 9.90 41.66
C ASP A 550 -17.26 10.11 41.84
N PRO A 551 -16.80 10.64 42.99
CA PRO A 551 -15.38 10.94 43.22
C PRO A 551 -14.50 9.71 43.29
N LYS A 552 -15.08 8.50 43.38
CA LYS A 552 -14.32 7.22 43.37
C LYS A 552 -14.11 6.66 41.96
N TYR A 553 -14.84 7.16 40.98
CA TYR A 553 -14.75 6.70 39.61
C TYR A 553 -13.62 7.41 38.88
N LYS A 554 -12.59 6.68 38.47
CA LYS A 554 -11.48 7.18 37.63
C LYS A 554 -11.40 6.38 36.35
N VAL A 555 -11.48 7.08 35.21
CA VAL A 555 -11.25 6.45 33.89
C VAL A 555 -9.75 6.23 33.71
N VAL A 556 -9.36 5.00 33.47
CA VAL A 556 -7.95 4.57 33.35
C VAL A 556 -7.28 5.05 32.03
N ALA A 557 -8.04 5.57 31.07
CA ALA A 557 -7.58 5.83 29.70
C ALA A 557 -6.96 7.20 29.44
N ASP A 558 -6.68 8.00 30.45
CA ASP A 558 -6.22 9.41 30.30
C ASP A 558 -4.72 9.57 29.91
N GLY A 559 -4.06 8.55 29.43
CA GLY A 559 -2.60 8.57 29.19
C GLY A 559 -2.12 8.24 27.76
N PHE A 560 -3.00 8.04 26.79
CA PHE A 560 -2.56 7.78 25.42
C PHE A 560 -2.36 9.09 24.65
N ASN A 561 -1.12 9.60 24.65
CA ASN A 561 -0.69 10.58 23.66
C ASN A 561 -0.63 9.91 22.28
N TYR A 562 -1.55 10.28 21.39
CA TYR A 562 -1.58 9.86 19.98
C TYR A 562 -0.60 10.67 19.10
N ASP A 563 0.38 11.36 19.69
CA ASP A 563 1.28 12.31 19.00
C ASP A 563 2.58 11.68 18.45
N ASP A 564 2.66 10.37 18.26
CA ASP A 564 3.82 9.72 17.60
C ASP A 564 3.42 9.00 16.30
#